data_1f2df3b3e0f42a42fe24c2646a8b75c1
#
_entry.id   1f2df3b3e0f42a42fe24c2646a8b75c1
#
_cell.length_a   1.000
_cell.length_b   1.000
_cell.length_c   1.000
_cell.angle_alpha   90.00
_cell.angle_beta   90.00
_cell.angle_gamma   90.00
#
_symmetry.space_group_name_H-M   'P 1'
#
loop_
_entity.id
_entity.type
_entity.pdbx_description
1 polymer ?
#
loop_
_entity_poly.entity_id
_entity_poly.type
_entity_poly.pdbx_seq_one_letter_code
_entity_poly.pdbx_strand_id
1 'polypeptide(L)'
;MATEAVKDTVADPRSRRARVSELEVVRHHFDRAWDSLGLQEDARQIFWEPYREISVQIPIKLSDGEMHVFHGFRIQHNGARGPYKGGMRFHPEVDVDEVRALASMMTWKTAVAGIPFGGAKGLSLIHI
;
A
#
# COMPACT_ATOMS: atom_id res chain seq x y z
N MET A 1 44.80 -17.06 -5.22
CA MET A 1 44.09 -16.21 -6.16
C MET A 1 42.96 -17.03 -6.78
N ALA A 2 41.79 -16.89 -6.27
CA ALA A 2 40.58 -17.49 -6.87
C ALA A 2 39.48 -16.45 -6.73
N THR A 3 39.09 -15.90 -7.87
CA THR A 3 37.99 -14.93 -8.03
C THR A 3 36.71 -15.73 -7.98
N GLU A 4 35.96 -15.64 -6.89
CA GLU A 4 34.64 -16.26 -6.76
C GLU A 4 33.63 -15.39 -7.47
N ALA A 5 33.10 -15.89 -8.58
CA ALA A 5 32.07 -15.25 -9.37
C ALA A 5 30.75 -15.25 -8.59
N VAL A 6 30.23 -14.07 -8.31
CA VAL A 6 28.86 -13.84 -7.83
C VAL A 6 27.91 -14.40 -8.89
N LYS A 7 27.25 -15.51 -8.57
CA LYS A 7 26.17 -16.05 -9.40
C LYS A 7 24.93 -15.18 -9.21
N ASP A 8 24.65 -14.35 -10.21
CA ASP A 8 23.34 -13.74 -10.41
C ASP A 8 22.29 -14.85 -10.58
N THR A 9 21.54 -15.12 -9.52
CA THR A 9 20.35 -15.97 -9.59
C THR A 9 19.24 -15.14 -10.23
N VAL A 10 19.19 -15.18 -11.55
CA VAL A 10 18.03 -14.72 -12.32
C VAL A 10 16.83 -15.57 -11.91
N ALA A 11 15.87 -14.98 -11.22
CA ALA A 11 14.63 -15.64 -10.83
C ALA A 11 13.89 -16.14 -12.09
N ASP A 12 13.50 -17.40 -12.09
CA ASP A 12 12.76 -18.04 -13.21
C ASP A 12 11.45 -17.30 -13.48
N PRO A 13 11.25 -16.73 -14.69
CA PRO A 13 10.02 -16.02 -15.05
C PRO A 13 8.76 -16.88 -14.99
N ARG A 14 8.92 -18.22 -14.95
CA ARG A 14 7.81 -19.19 -14.93
C ARG A 14 7.23 -19.44 -13.54
N SER A 15 7.84 -18.94 -12.47
CA SER A 15 7.33 -19.09 -11.09
C SER A 15 6.30 -18.00 -10.70
N ARG A 16 6.08 -16.99 -11.52
CA ARG A 16 4.96 -16.05 -11.39
C ARG A 16 3.66 -16.72 -11.91
N ARG A 17 3.14 -17.69 -11.20
CA ARG A 17 1.68 -17.88 -11.21
C ARG A 17 1.10 -16.52 -10.89
N ALA A 18 0.21 -16.01 -11.77
CA ALA A 18 -0.44 -14.73 -11.57
C ALA A 18 -1.08 -14.71 -10.18
N ARG A 19 -0.35 -14.17 -9.20
CA ARG A 19 -0.92 -13.93 -7.87
C ARG A 19 -1.89 -12.77 -8.06
N VAL A 20 -3.16 -13.02 -7.81
CA VAL A 20 -4.16 -11.97 -7.70
C VAL A 20 -3.60 -10.92 -6.72
N SER A 21 -3.52 -9.67 -7.12
CA SER A 21 -2.96 -8.61 -6.27
C SER A 21 -3.85 -8.39 -5.05
N GLU A 22 -3.26 -7.94 -3.93
CA GLU A 22 -4.05 -7.60 -2.73
C GLU A 22 -5.11 -6.55 -3.05
N LEU A 23 -4.79 -5.60 -3.93
CA LEU A 23 -5.72 -4.58 -4.38
C LEU A 23 -6.92 -5.16 -5.14
N GLU A 24 -6.70 -6.15 -6.01
CA GLU A 24 -7.79 -6.85 -6.72
C GLU A 24 -8.69 -7.63 -5.76
N VAL A 25 -8.12 -8.27 -4.74
CA VAL A 25 -8.91 -8.96 -3.72
C VAL A 25 -9.79 -7.98 -2.95
N VAL A 26 -9.23 -6.86 -2.50
CA VAL A 26 -9.98 -5.81 -1.80
C VAL A 26 -11.05 -5.21 -2.70
N ARG A 27 -10.74 -4.98 -3.99
CA ARG A 27 -11.70 -4.50 -4.98
C ARG A 27 -12.88 -5.44 -5.14
N HIS A 28 -12.62 -6.72 -5.28
CA HIS A 28 -13.67 -7.74 -5.40
C HIS A 28 -14.64 -7.70 -4.21
N HIS A 29 -14.13 -7.59 -2.99
CA HIS A 29 -14.98 -7.51 -1.79
C HIS A 29 -15.76 -6.20 -1.72
N PHE A 30 -15.14 -5.09 -2.09
CA PHE A 30 -15.78 -3.79 -2.19
C PHE A 30 -16.95 -3.82 -3.19
N ASP A 31 -16.72 -4.32 -4.40
CA ASP A 31 -17.72 -4.41 -5.45
C ASP A 31 -18.93 -5.24 -5.02
N ARG A 32 -18.70 -6.40 -4.41
CA ARG A 32 -19.77 -7.24 -3.87
C ARG A 32 -20.60 -6.55 -2.79
N ALA A 33 -19.94 -5.82 -1.88
CA ALA A 33 -20.63 -5.06 -0.85
C ALA A 33 -21.44 -3.92 -1.46
N TRP A 34 -20.88 -3.20 -2.42
CA TRP A 34 -21.56 -2.12 -3.14
C TRP A 34 -22.83 -2.59 -3.81
N ASP A 35 -22.74 -3.66 -4.58
CA ASP A 35 -23.86 -4.25 -5.31
C ASP A 35 -24.98 -4.73 -4.35
N SER A 36 -24.60 -5.31 -3.21
CA SER A 36 -25.57 -5.79 -2.21
C SER A 36 -26.30 -4.67 -1.47
N LEU A 37 -25.69 -3.47 -1.37
CA LEU A 37 -26.30 -2.31 -0.72
C LEU A 37 -27.19 -1.49 -1.65
N GLY A 38 -27.11 -1.73 -2.97
CA GLY A 38 -27.91 -0.98 -3.97
C GLY A 38 -27.61 0.51 -3.99
N LEU A 39 -26.36 0.91 -3.72
CA LEU A 39 -25.94 2.31 -3.68
C LEU A 39 -25.82 2.89 -5.10
N GLN A 40 -25.91 4.23 -5.20
CA GLN A 40 -25.80 4.93 -6.48
C GLN A 40 -24.40 4.75 -7.08
N GLU A 41 -24.34 4.42 -8.37
CA GLU A 41 -23.10 4.06 -9.07
C GLU A 41 -22.13 5.24 -9.21
N ASP A 42 -22.60 6.47 -9.27
CA ASP A 42 -21.79 7.68 -9.33
C ASP A 42 -20.95 7.92 -8.06
N ALA A 43 -21.38 7.41 -6.91
CA ALA A 43 -20.63 7.48 -5.67
C ALA A 43 -19.55 6.37 -5.55
N ARG A 44 -19.63 5.29 -6.35
CA ARG A 44 -18.76 4.12 -6.26
C ARG A 44 -17.27 4.49 -6.35
N GLN A 45 -16.93 5.32 -7.32
CA GLN A 45 -15.55 5.76 -7.54
C GLN A 45 -15.03 6.58 -6.35
N ILE A 46 -15.85 7.47 -5.77
CA ILE A 46 -15.47 8.30 -4.61
C ILE A 46 -15.14 7.44 -3.38
N PHE A 47 -15.83 6.31 -3.21
CA PHE A 47 -15.58 5.40 -2.10
C PHE A 47 -14.43 4.43 -2.35
N TRP A 48 -14.08 4.19 -3.63
CA TRP A 48 -12.99 3.29 -4.00
C TRP A 48 -11.63 4.00 -4.07
N GLU A 49 -11.58 5.19 -4.67
CA GLU A 49 -10.33 5.91 -4.90
C GLU A 49 -9.80 6.54 -3.60
N PRO A 50 -8.49 6.50 -3.35
CA PRO A 50 -7.89 7.25 -2.26
C PRO A 50 -8.09 8.75 -2.44
N TYR A 51 -8.46 9.44 -1.37
CA TYR A 51 -8.59 10.89 -1.38
C TYR A 51 -7.25 11.59 -1.68
N ARG A 52 -6.15 11.05 -1.17
CA ARG A 52 -4.82 11.63 -1.37
C ARG A 52 -3.72 10.59 -1.31
N GLU A 53 -2.78 10.71 -2.21
CA GLU A 53 -1.52 9.98 -2.22
C GLU A 53 -0.35 10.96 -2.11
N ILE A 54 0.55 10.73 -1.17
CA ILE A 54 1.73 11.57 -0.92
C ILE A 54 2.95 10.69 -1.13
N SER A 55 3.84 11.12 -2.03
CA SER A 55 5.16 10.52 -2.21
C SER A 55 6.22 11.51 -1.75
N VAL A 56 7.21 11.04 -1.01
CA VAL A 56 8.31 11.87 -0.50
C VAL A 56 9.65 11.18 -0.72
N GLN A 57 10.69 11.97 -0.97
CA GLN A 57 12.07 11.52 -0.91
C GLN A 57 12.61 11.67 0.51
N ILE A 58 13.34 10.65 0.96
CA ILE A 58 13.92 10.61 2.30
C ILE A 58 15.44 10.38 2.14
N PRO A 59 16.24 11.44 2.01
CA PRO A 59 17.69 11.30 1.97
C PRO A 59 18.24 10.97 3.36
N ILE A 60 18.97 9.87 3.47
CA ILE A 60 19.58 9.40 4.71
C ILE A 60 21.06 9.10 4.46
N LYS A 61 21.91 9.66 5.31
CA LYS A 61 23.32 9.27 5.37
C LYS A 61 23.45 8.04 6.23
N LEU A 62 23.90 6.93 5.65
CA LEU A 62 24.10 5.66 6.35
C LEU A 62 25.42 5.64 7.16
N SER A 63 25.62 4.57 7.93
CA SER A 63 26.81 4.40 8.78
C SER A 63 28.12 4.25 8.00
N ASP A 64 28.06 3.85 6.74
CA ASP A 64 29.18 3.81 5.79
C ASP A 64 29.61 5.19 5.29
N GLY A 65 28.81 6.24 5.58
CA GLY A 65 29.03 7.60 5.14
C GLY A 65 28.38 7.95 3.80
N GLU A 66 27.79 6.98 3.10
CA GLU A 66 27.12 7.17 1.83
C GLU A 66 25.71 7.76 1.99
N MET A 67 25.32 8.60 1.01
CA MET A 67 23.99 9.18 0.97
C MET A 67 23.05 8.29 0.14
N HIS A 68 21.99 7.78 0.78
CA HIS A 68 20.94 7.02 0.13
C HIS A 68 19.63 7.79 0.11
N VAL A 69 18.89 7.71 -1.00
CA VAL A 69 17.58 8.34 -1.14
C VAL A 69 16.52 7.25 -1.13
N PHE A 70 15.75 7.21 -0.06
CA PHE A 70 14.60 6.31 0.06
C PHE A 70 13.32 7.02 -0.38
N HIS A 71 12.30 6.24 -0.74
CA HIS A 71 10.99 6.77 -1.08
C HIS A 71 9.97 6.35 -0.03
N GLY A 72 9.22 7.34 0.47
CA GLY A 72 8.11 7.13 1.38
C GLY A 72 6.78 7.43 0.69
N PHE A 73 5.74 6.65 1.03
CA PHE A 73 4.39 6.86 0.55
C PHE A 73 3.42 6.94 1.72
N ARG A 74 2.43 7.83 1.60
CA ARG A 74 1.30 7.93 2.52
C ARG A 74 0.02 7.97 1.74
N ILE A 75 -0.75 6.89 1.78
CA ILE A 75 -2.06 6.80 1.16
C ILE A 75 -3.12 7.15 2.21
N GLN A 76 -3.91 8.19 1.95
CA GLN A 76 -5.06 8.62 2.72
C GLN A 76 -6.32 8.25 1.95
N HIS A 77 -6.95 7.13 2.33
CA HIS A 77 -8.04 6.56 1.56
C HIS A 77 -9.34 7.35 1.76
N ASN A 78 -9.90 7.34 2.97
CA ASN A 78 -11.15 8.04 3.22
C ASN A 78 -11.15 8.65 4.64
N GLY A 79 -11.46 9.94 4.73
CA GLY A 79 -11.48 10.72 5.97
C GLY A 79 -12.88 11.12 6.45
N ALA A 80 -13.95 10.61 5.84
CA ALA A 80 -15.32 11.04 6.17
C ALA A 80 -15.71 10.79 7.64
N ARG A 81 -15.10 9.81 8.29
CA ARG A 81 -15.35 9.47 9.70
C ARG A 81 -14.43 10.16 10.70
N GLY A 82 -13.43 10.89 10.25
CA GLY A 82 -12.49 11.60 11.12
C GLY A 82 -11.03 11.52 10.63
N PRO A 83 -10.06 11.88 11.50
CA PRO A 83 -8.65 11.91 11.14
C PRO A 83 -8.14 10.59 10.57
N TYR A 84 -7.22 10.69 9.61
CA TYR A 84 -6.64 9.53 8.94
C TYR A 84 -5.79 8.70 9.90
N LYS A 85 -6.16 7.44 10.10
CA LYS A 85 -5.47 6.46 10.93
C LYS A 85 -5.00 5.27 10.11
N GLY A 86 -3.78 4.83 10.36
CA GLY A 86 -3.17 3.64 9.78
C GLY A 86 -1.71 3.53 10.15
N GLY A 87 -1.18 2.30 10.09
CA GLY A 87 0.22 2.02 10.39
C GLY A 87 1.18 2.46 9.30
N MET A 88 2.46 2.25 9.55
CA MET A 88 3.55 2.33 8.61
C MET A 88 4.08 0.91 8.34
N ARG A 89 4.46 0.63 7.10
CA ARG A 89 5.17 -0.60 6.72
C ARG A 89 6.54 -0.24 6.17
N PHE A 90 7.54 -1.02 6.53
CA PHE A 90 8.91 -0.90 6.05
C PHE A 90 9.26 -2.22 5.37
N HIS A 91 9.46 -2.21 4.06
CA HIS A 91 9.79 -3.40 3.30
C HIS A 91 10.38 -3.04 1.93
N PRO A 92 11.41 -3.73 1.44
CA PRO A 92 12.07 -3.39 0.18
C PRO A 92 11.22 -3.72 -1.06
N GLU A 93 10.29 -4.66 -0.98
CA GLU A 93 9.55 -5.21 -2.14
C GLU A 93 8.06 -4.84 -2.18
N VAL A 94 7.60 -3.97 -1.29
CA VAL A 94 6.17 -3.57 -1.27
C VAL A 94 5.91 -2.56 -2.38
N ASP A 95 4.89 -2.82 -3.18
CA ASP A 95 4.41 -1.87 -4.17
C ASP A 95 3.35 -0.90 -3.61
N VAL A 96 3.06 0.16 -4.37
CA VAL A 96 2.10 1.19 -3.98
C VAL A 96 0.67 0.63 -3.95
N ASP A 97 0.35 -0.36 -4.79
CA ASP A 97 -0.98 -0.98 -4.86
C ASP A 97 -1.29 -1.77 -3.60
N GLU A 98 -0.30 -2.45 -3.01
CA GLU A 98 -0.45 -3.08 -1.69
C GLU A 98 -0.77 -2.03 -0.62
N VAL A 99 -0.13 -0.86 -0.67
CA VAL A 99 -0.40 0.22 0.29
C VAL A 99 -1.79 0.82 0.10
N ARG A 100 -2.27 0.93 -1.15
CA ARG A 100 -3.65 1.34 -1.47
C ARG A 100 -4.66 0.37 -0.89
N ALA A 101 -4.45 -0.93 -1.08
CA ALA A 101 -5.29 -1.99 -0.51
C ALA A 101 -5.35 -1.87 1.02
N LEU A 102 -4.20 -1.76 1.67
CA LEU A 102 -4.12 -1.63 3.13
C LEU A 102 -4.75 -0.34 3.67
N ALA A 103 -4.65 0.77 2.95
CA ALA A 103 -5.30 2.04 3.31
C ALA A 103 -6.83 1.94 3.21
N SER A 104 -7.34 1.31 2.15
CA SER A 104 -8.76 1.01 1.97
C SER A 104 -9.27 0.12 3.11
N MET A 105 -8.57 -0.99 3.41
CA MET A 105 -8.93 -1.86 4.53
C MET A 105 -8.97 -1.13 5.87
N MET A 106 -8.09 -0.14 6.11
CA MET A 106 -8.13 0.68 7.33
C MET A 106 -9.42 1.49 7.43
N THR A 107 -9.93 2.05 6.33
CA THR A 107 -11.22 2.75 6.30
C THR A 107 -12.36 1.83 6.77
N TRP A 108 -12.43 0.63 6.23
CA TRP A 108 -13.48 -0.33 6.58
C TRP A 108 -13.33 -0.85 8.01
N LYS A 109 -12.10 -1.13 8.45
CA LYS A 109 -11.83 -1.56 9.83
C LYS A 109 -12.27 -0.53 10.86
N THR A 110 -11.96 0.76 10.66
CA THR A 110 -12.37 1.82 11.58
C THR A 110 -13.88 2.03 11.57
N ALA A 111 -14.52 1.89 10.41
CA ALA A 111 -15.97 1.98 10.28
C ALA A 111 -16.68 0.83 11.02
N VAL A 112 -16.25 -0.41 10.82
CA VAL A 112 -16.83 -1.59 11.49
C VAL A 112 -16.61 -1.54 13.00
N ALA A 113 -15.43 -1.07 13.46
CA ALA A 113 -15.14 -0.89 14.87
C ALA A 113 -15.89 0.30 15.52
N GLY A 114 -16.61 1.11 14.74
CA GLY A 114 -17.37 2.26 15.23
C GLY A 114 -16.52 3.40 15.79
N ILE A 115 -15.22 3.45 15.47
CA ILE A 115 -14.32 4.51 15.95
C ILE A 115 -14.28 5.71 14.98
N PRO A 116 -14.11 6.95 15.49
CA PRO A 116 -14.19 8.18 14.70
C PRO A 116 -12.88 8.49 13.98
N PHE A 117 -12.44 7.55 13.11
CA PHE A 117 -11.22 7.70 12.32
C PHE A 117 -11.45 7.32 10.86
N GLY A 118 -10.77 7.99 9.97
CA GLY A 118 -10.61 7.60 8.59
C GLY A 118 -9.53 6.53 8.40
N GLY A 119 -9.34 6.07 7.16
CA GLY A 119 -8.35 5.07 6.81
C GLY A 119 -7.14 5.62 6.07
N ALA A 120 -5.95 5.18 6.47
CA ALA A 120 -4.71 5.47 5.78
C ALA A 120 -3.68 4.36 5.97
N LYS A 121 -2.63 4.38 5.14
CA LYS A 121 -1.46 3.53 5.28
C LYS A 121 -0.20 4.27 4.84
N GLY A 122 0.91 4.03 5.50
CA GLY A 122 2.22 4.49 5.11
C GLY A 122 3.13 3.33 4.68
N LEU A 123 4.05 3.64 3.79
CA LEU A 123 5.12 2.77 3.35
C LEU A 123 6.41 3.56 3.29
N SER A 124 7.51 2.94 3.66
CA SER A 124 8.85 3.39 3.29
C SER A 124 9.61 2.22 2.68
N LEU A 125 10.15 2.46 1.49
CA LEU A 125 11.07 1.54 0.82
C LEU A 125 12.43 1.71 1.48
N ILE A 126 12.72 0.88 2.45
CA ILE A 126 14.04 0.83 3.11
C ILE A 126 14.66 -0.50 2.74
N HIS A 127 15.81 -0.45 2.07
CA HIS A 127 16.73 -1.57 2.01
C HIS A 127 17.48 -1.58 3.34
N ILE A 128 17.14 -2.54 4.19
CA ILE A 128 17.89 -2.82 5.41
C ILE A 128 19.00 -3.80 5.07
#